data_2970c38f24c45dce2fdd82e720cbe92e
#
_entry.id   2970c38f24c45dce2fdd82e720cbe92e
#
_cell.length_a   1.000
_cell.length_b   1.000
_cell.length_c   1.000
_cell.angle_alpha   90.00
_cell.angle_beta   90.00
_cell.angle_gamma   90.00
#
_symmetry.space_group_name_H-M   'P 1'
#
loop_
_entity.id
_entity.type
_entity.pdbx_description
1 polymer ?
#
loop_
_entity_poly.entity_id
_entity_poly.type
_entity_poly.pdbx_seq_one_letter_code
_entity_poly.pdbx_strand_id
1 'polypeptide(L)'
;YLGNEIVNNHYGEKEIAIITSRGCAFDCAFCGGARSLNKDVTTRIRTEESVIMEMKEILSTYPDIQSIRILDDLFLRNGKSIDMANNIFSKFPQLSWRGMVHVLSLIGNIEKVKDLHNGRCRELFIGIESGSERMRKKINKLGSSDDVITVSKEILENGIDLKGYFIYGFPEETKEDFQKTYELASKIKEISLKTPGTFRTSVFQFRPYHGTQLYNEIVKSTGIIHGCEFNKSISQFEGRSQFNFEFGNYSAEIDEMLNEYIIKTQKLTEEEQ
;
A
#
# COMPACT_ATOMS: atom_id res chain seq x y z
N TYR A 1 19.42 10.38 10.89
CA TYR A 1 18.06 10.60 10.38
C TYR A 1 18.02 11.96 9.72
N LEU A 2 17.88 11.97 8.41
CA LEU A 2 17.59 13.14 7.61
C LEU A 2 16.26 13.70 8.08
N GLY A 3 16.22 14.99 8.39
CA GLY A 3 15.16 15.73 9.00
C GLY A 3 13.78 15.16 8.74
N ASN A 4 13.16 14.69 9.79
CA ASN A 4 11.80 14.24 9.77
C ASN A 4 10.94 15.42 9.30
N GLU A 5 10.54 15.41 8.03
CA GLU A 5 9.62 16.42 7.53
C GLU A 5 8.29 16.25 8.28
N ILE A 6 7.96 17.25 9.06
CA ILE A 6 6.62 17.36 9.64
C ILE A 6 5.71 17.85 8.51
N VAL A 7 4.70 17.06 8.21
CA VAL A 7 3.71 17.39 7.18
C VAL A 7 2.33 17.47 7.81
N ASN A 8 1.45 18.28 7.23
CA ASN A 8 0.03 18.16 7.55
C ASN A 8 -0.54 17.02 6.69
N ASN A 9 -1.11 16.01 7.36
CA ASN A 9 -1.80 14.95 6.65
C ASN A 9 -3.18 15.43 6.14
N HIS A 10 -3.90 14.61 5.40
CA HIS A 10 -5.20 14.99 4.84
C HIS A 10 -6.31 15.15 5.89
N TYR A 11 -6.08 14.77 7.14
CA TYR A 11 -6.96 15.06 8.28
C TYR A 11 -6.63 16.42 8.93
N GLY A 12 -5.62 17.15 8.43
CA GLY A 12 -5.14 18.38 9.03
C GLY A 12 -4.23 18.20 10.25
N GLU A 13 -3.85 16.94 10.58
CA GLU A 13 -2.99 16.62 11.70
C GLU A 13 -1.52 16.81 11.33
N LYS A 14 -0.72 17.38 12.24
CA LYS A 14 0.74 17.39 12.12
C LYS A 14 1.29 15.98 12.29
N GLU A 15 1.89 15.47 11.25
CA GLU A 15 2.33 14.09 11.13
C GLU A 15 3.84 14.00 10.93
N ILE A 16 4.45 13.04 11.60
CA ILE A 16 5.84 12.64 11.39
C ILE A 16 5.90 11.16 11.02
N ALA A 17 6.87 10.79 10.20
CA ALA A 17 7.05 9.42 9.75
C ALA A 17 8.14 8.70 10.55
N ILE A 18 7.88 7.42 10.88
CA ILE A 18 8.87 6.52 11.50
C ILE A 18 8.95 5.20 10.74
N ILE A 19 10.04 4.46 10.95
CA ILE A 19 10.22 3.10 10.45
C ILE A 19 10.38 2.17 11.64
N THR A 20 9.49 1.16 11.74
CA THR A 20 9.53 0.16 12.81
C THR A 20 10.09 -1.18 12.34
N SER A 21 10.04 -1.43 11.02
CA SER A 21 10.64 -2.61 10.40
C SER A 21 11.08 -2.34 8.96
N ARG A 22 11.93 -3.22 8.44
CA ARG A 22 12.36 -3.20 7.04
C ARG A 22 12.23 -4.61 6.45
N GLY A 23 11.82 -4.67 5.19
CA GLY A 23 11.63 -5.91 4.43
C GLY A 23 10.22 -6.45 4.54
N CYS A 24 9.82 -7.20 3.52
CA CYS A 24 8.51 -7.81 3.37
C CYS A 24 8.66 -9.34 3.27
N ALA A 25 7.70 -10.08 3.85
CA ALA A 25 7.68 -11.54 3.76
C ALA A 25 7.05 -12.06 2.46
N PHE A 26 6.36 -11.19 1.72
CA PHE A 26 5.67 -11.54 0.49
C PHE A 26 6.59 -11.41 -0.73
N ASP A 27 6.21 -12.11 -1.80
CA ASP A 27 7.00 -12.23 -3.02
C ASP A 27 6.22 -11.78 -4.26
N CYS A 28 5.62 -10.60 -4.18
CA CYS A 28 4.86 -10.03 -5.30
C CYS A 28 5.78 -9.78 -6.49
N ALA A 29 5.43 -10.30 -7.67
CA ALA A 29 6.27 -10.35 -8.86
C ALA A 29 6.67 -8.96 -9.44
N PHE A 30 5.98 -7.90 -9.02
CA PHE A 30 6.21 -6.52 -9.46
C PHE A 30 6.95 -5.66 -8.45
N CYS A 31 7.12 -6.13 -7.21
CA CYS A 31 7.52 -5.30 -6.08
C CYS A 31 9.02 -5.30 -5.85
N GLY A 32 9.62 -4.10 -5.72
CA GLY A 32 11.04 -3.96 -5.34
C GLY A 32 11.37 -4.46 -3.93
N GLY A 33 10.35 -4.57 -3.04
CA GLY A 33 10.45 -5.17 -1.71
C GLY A 33 10.24 -6.69 -1.68
N ALA A 34 10.05 -7.36 -2.83
CA ALA A 34 9.82 -8.79 -2.91
C ALA A 34 10.95 -9.60 -2.24
N ARG A 35 10.56 -10.65 -1.51
CA ARG A 35 11.52 -11.49 -0.78
C ARG A 35 12.55 -12.14 -1.69
N SER A 36 12.14 -12.61 -2.87
CA SER A 36 13.04 -13.23 -3.85
C SER A 36 14.10 -12.29 -4.40
N LEU A 37 13.76 -10.98 -4.48
CA LEU A 37 14.70 -9.96 -4.90
C LEU A 37 15.71 -9.58 -3.80
N ASN A 38 15.31 -9.72 -2.54
CA ASN A 38 16.07 -9.32 -1.36
C ASN A 38 16.48 -10.52 -0.51
N LYS A 39 17.02 -11.58 -1.13
CA LYS A 39 17.32 -12.87 -0.49
C LYS A 39 18.23 -12.77 0.73
N ASP A 40 19.17 -11.83 0.69
CA ASP A 40 20.14 -11.58 1.77
C ASP A 40 19.62 -10.63 2.84
N VAL A 41 18.42 -10.07 2.65
CA VAL A 41 17.80 -9.13 3.57
C VAL A 41 16.60 -9.78 4.24
N THR A 42 16.81 -10.31 5.45
CA THR A 42 15.71 -10.79 6.28
C THR A 42 14.88 -9.61 6.79
N THR A 43 13.58 -9.85 7.03
CA THR A 43 12.73 -8.87 7.70
C THR A 43 13.33 -8.54 9.08
N ARG A 44 13.64 -7.27 9.32
CA ARG A 44 14.19 -6.76 10.58
C ARG A 44 13.13 -5.93 11.27
N ILE A 45 12.83 -6.28 12.50
CA ILE A 45 11.80 -5.65 13.33
C ILE A 45 12.49 -5.02 14.52
N ARG A 46 12.18 -3.76 14.80
CA ARG A 46 12.63 -3.09 16.01
C ARG A 46 11.88 -3.59 17.22
N THR A 47 12.48 -3.53 18.38
CA THR A 47 11.79 -3.82 19.63
C THR A 47 10.79 -2.72 19.98
N GLU A 48 9.76 -3.06 20.76
CA GLU A 48 8.79 -2.09 21.26
C GLU A 48 9.47 -0.94 22.00
N GLU A 49 10.44 -1.26 22.86
CA GLU A 49 11.21 -0.28 23.64
C GLU A 49 11.94 0.72 22.74
N SER A 50 12.56 0.23 21.66
CA SER A 50 13.26 1.09 20.69
C SER A 50 12.30 2.06 20.00
N VAL A 51 11.12 1.60 19.60
CA VAL A 51 10.09 2.46 18.96
C VAL A 51 9.53 3.46 19.96
N ILE A 52 9.23 3.01 21.18
CA ILE A 52 8.73 3.88 22.27
C ILE A 52 9.74 4.97 22.64
N MET A 53 11.03 4.63 22.69
CA MET A 53 12.10 5.63 22.96
C MET A 53 12.13 6.70 21.88
N GLU A 54 12.10 6.32 20.59
CA GLU A 54 12.07 7.28 19.49
C GLU A 54 10.82 8.16 19.53
N MET A 55 9.65 7.58 19.80
CA MET A 55 8.40 8.36 19.90
C MET A 55 8.44 9.36 21.05
N LYS A 56 9.04 9.01 22.19
CA LYS A 56 9.27 9.96 23.31
C LYS A 56 10.21 11.09 22.92
N GLU A 57 11.30 10.79 22.20
CA GLU A 57 12.22 11.79 21.69
C GLU A 57 11.55 12.73 20.67
N ILE A 58 10.75 12.18 19.76
CA ILE A 58 9.97 12.97 18.81
C ILE A 58 9.03 13.93 19.55
N LEU A 59 8.28 13.46 20.52
CA LEU A 59 7.34 14.30 21.28
C LEU A 59 8.03 15.32 22.18
N SER A 60 9.23 15.02 22.66
CA SER A 60 10.06 15.98 23.39
C SER A 60 10.55 17.12 22.49
N THR A 61 10.87 16.80 21.23
CA THR A 61 11.38 17.76 20.24
C THR A 61 10.25 18.51 19.53
N TYR A 62 9.15 17.82 19.25
CA TYR A 62 8.00 18.31 18.51
C TYR A 62 6.70 18.00 19.27
N PRO A 63 6.40 18.76 20.33
CA PRO A 63 5.27 18.46 21.24
C PRO A 63 3.89 18.63 20.61
N ASP A 64 3.80 19.24 19.44
CA ASP A 64 2.58 19.49 18.68
C ASP A 64 2.27 18.44 17.60
N ILE A 65 3.04 17.35 17.54
CA ILE A 65 2.74 16.20 16.67
C ILE A 65 1.46 15.51 17.14
N GLN A 66 0.59 15.20 16.19
CA GLN A 66 -0.73 14.62 16.41
C GLN A 66 -0.86 13.22 15.76
N SER A 67 -0.01 12.92 14.78
CA SER A 67 -0.09 11.69 14.01
C SER A 67 1.29 11.09 13.72
N ILE A 68 1.35 9.75 13.72
CA ILE A 68 2.52 8.98 13.30
C ILE A 68 2.19 8.21 12.02
N ARG A 69 2.98 8.42 10.97
CA ARG A 69 2.94 7.59 9.78
C ARG A 69 4.03 6.51 9.84
N ILE A 70 3.63 5.25 9.79
CA ILE A 70 4.58 4.14 9.74
C ILE A 70 4.92 3.83 8.27
N LEU A 71 6.20 4.00 7.91
CA LEU A 71 6.72 3.82 6.54
C LEU A 71 7.34 2.43 6.29
N ASP A 72 6.91 1.43 7.03
CA ASP A 72 7.32 0.06 6.82
C ASP A 72 6.81 -0.46 5.46
N ASP A 73 7.57 -1.32 4.80
CA ASP A 73 7.08 -2.07 3.64
C ASP A 73 5.82 -2.88 4.00
N LEU A 74 5.75 -3.36 5.22
CA LEU A 74 4.62 -4.06 5.81
C LEU A 74 4.65 -3.94 7.33
N PHE A 75 3.81 -3.09 7.90
CA PHE A 75 3.76 -2.87 9.35
C PHE A 75 3.04 -4.00 10.07
N LEU A 76 1.74 -4.19 9.78
CA LEU A 76 0.95 -5.26 10.38
C LEU A 76 1.11 -6.55 9.58
N ARG A 77 1.93 -7.47 10.09
CA ARG A 77 2.29 -8.73 9.42
C ARG A 77 1.47 -9.93 9.90
N ASN A 78 1.07 -9.92 11.15
CA ASN A 78 0.35 -11.00 11.83
C ASN A 78 -0.21 -10.50 13.16
N GLY A 79 -0.89 -11.38 13.93
CA GLY A 79 -1.47 -11.04 15.22
C GLY A 79 -0.48 -10.45 16.22
N LYS A 80 0.78 -10.91 16.25
CA LYS A 80 1.80 -10.35 17.16
C LYS A 80 2.15 -8.90 16.82
N SER A 81 2.19 -8.55 15.52
CA SER A 81 2.45 -7.17 15.12
C SER A 81 1.26 -6.25 15.41
N ILE A 82 0.04 -6.77 15.42
CA ILE A 82 -1.15 -6.04 15.88
C ILE A 82 -1.05 -5.77 17.38
N ASP A 83 -0.73 -6.79 18.19
CA ASP A 83 -0.55 -6.65 19.62
C ASP A 83 0.57 -5.64 19.95
N MET A 84 1.69 -5.71 19.23
CA MET A 84 2.80 -4.76 19.35
C MET A 84 2.35 -3.32 19.04
N ALA A 85 1.61 -3.11 17.95
CA ALA A 85 1.07 -1.80 17.62
C ALA A 85 0.19 -1.25 18.74
N ASN A 86 -0.73 -2.06 19.26
CA ASN A 86 -1.61 -1.68 20.36
C ASN A 86 -0.82 -1.36 21.63
N ASN A 87 0.20 -2.16 21.97
CA ASN A 87 1.06 -1.92 23.14
C ASN A 87 1.84 -0.61 23.03
N ILE A 88 2.37 -0.30 21.84
CA ILE A 88 3.10 0.94 21.61
C ILE A 88 2.15 2.14 21.72
N PHE A 89 1.08 2.16 20.93
CA PHE A 89 0.20 3.33 20.82
C PHE A 89 -0.67 3.55 22.06
N SER A 90 -0.93 2.53 22.88
CA SER A 90 -1.59 2.71 24.17
C SER A 90 -0.80 3.63 25.14
N LYS A 91 0.52 3.77 24.93
CA LYS A 91 1.38 4.67 25.72
C LYS A 91 1.37 6.12 25.21
N PHE A 92 0.73 6.36 24.06
CA PHE A 92 0.64 7.68 23.42
C PHE A 92 -0.79 7.98 23.00
N PRO A 93 -1.74 8.07 23.96
CA PRO A 93 -3.17 8.21 23.65
C PRO A 93 -3.52 9.51 22.92
N GLN A 94 -2.61 10.49 22.89
CA GLN A 94 -2.76 11.74 22.14
C GLN A 94 -2.45 11.59 20.64
N LEU A 95 -1.79 10.50 20.23
CA LEU A 95 -1.37 10.30 18.84
C LEU A 95 -2.35 9.39 18.10
N SER A 96 -2.71 9.77 16.88
CA SER A 96 -3.23 8.86 15.87
C SER A 96 -2.08 8.20 15.11
N TRP A 97 -2.37 7.13 14.36
CA TRP A 97 -1.36 6.51 13.51
C TRP A 97 -1.97 5.89 12.25
N ARG A 98 -1.11 5.73 11.24
CA ARG A 98 -1.43 5.13 9.94
C ARG A 98 -0.32 4.19 9.51
N GLY A 99 -0.66 3.08 8.83
CA GLY A 99 0.36 2.12 8.40
C GLY A 99 -0.11 1.12 7.35
N MET A 100 0.87 0.45 6.74
CA MET A 100 0.65 -0.57 5.70
C MET A 100 0.29 -1.92 6.30
N VAL A 101 -0.70 -2.58 5.71
CA VAL A 101 -1.11 -3.94 6.06
C VAL A 101 -1.34 -4.77 4.80
N HIS A 102 -1.13 -6.08 4.90
CA HIS A 102 -1.52 -7.03 3.87
C HIS A 102 -2.83 -7.72 4.26
N VAL A 103 -3.69 -8.02 3.28
CA VAL A 103 -5.00 -8.63 3.53
C VAL A 103 -4.90 -9.93 4.33
N LEU A 104 -3.92 -10.79 4.02
CA LEU A 104 -3.70 -12.04 4.76
C LEU A 104 -3.27 -11.84 6.21
N SER A 105 -2.69 -10.70 6.55
CA SER A 105 -2.29 -10.39 7.93
C SER A 105 -3.51 -10.13 8.81
N LEU A 106 -4.59 -9.58 8.22
CA LEU A 106 -5.83 -9.29 8.93
C LEU A 106 -6.85 -10.41 8.83
N ILE A 107 -7.01 -11.09 7.68
CA ILE A 107 -8.02 -12.14 7.53
C ILE A 107 -7.83 -13.28 8.55
N GLY A 108 -6.58 -13.59 8.88
CA GLY A 108 -6.26 -14.57 9.93
C GLY A 108 -6.32 -14.05 11.37
N ASN A 109 -6.66 -12.75 11.57
CA ASN A 109 -6.74 -12.08 12.87
C ASN A 109 -7.84 -11.01 12.84
N ILE A 110 -8.94 -11.31 12.16
CA ILE A 110 -9.98 -10.33 11.84
C ILE A 110 -10.62 -9.75 13.12
N GLU A 111 -10.73 -10.56 14.17
CA GLU A 111 -11.25 -10.17 15.47
C GLU A 111 -10.43 -9.09 16.19
N LYS A 112 -9.16 -8.92 15.78
CA LYS A 112 -8.27 -7.90 16.35
C LYS A 112 -8.38 -6.52 15.69
N VAL A 113 -9.15 -6.38 14.61
CA VAL A 113 -9.29 -5.09 13.90
C VAL A 113 -9.89 -4.03 14.82
N LYS A 114 -10.89 -4.39 15.65
CA LYS A 114 -11.46 -3.49 16.65
C LYS A 114 -10.43 -2.95 17.66
N ASP A 115 -9.42 -3.75 17.98
CA ASP A 115 -8.38 -3.35 18.91
C ASP A 115 -7.47 -2.28 18.30
N LEU A 116 -7.28 -2.30 16.96
CA LEU A 116 -6.56 -1.25 16.24
C LEU A 116 -7.26 0.10 16.33
N HIS A 117 -8.59 0.13 16.24
CA HIS A 117 -9.38 1.34 16.46
C HIS A 117 -9.20 1.88 17.88
N ASN A 118 -9.32 1.02 18.88
CA ASN A 118 -9.08 1.37 20.28
C ASN A 118 -7.63 1.85 20.50
N GLY A 119 -6.66 1.29 19.77
CA GLY A 119 -5.27 1.71 19.69
C GLY A 119 -5.02 2.94 18.83
N ARG A 120 -6.07 3.71 18.47
CA ARG A 120 -6.02 4.97 17.71
C ARG A 120 -5.46 4.85 16.28
N CYS A 121 -5.62 3.67 15.66
CA CYS A 121 -5.41 3.53 14.22
C CYS A 121 -6.39 4.43 13.47
N ARG A 122 -5.86 5.40 12.71
CA ARG A 122 -6.69 6.32 11.95
C ARG A 122 -6.97 5.79 10.56
N GLU A 123 -5.97 5.20 9.91
CA GLU A 123 -6.07 4.72 8.54
C GLU A 123 -5.14 3.53 8.29
N LEU A 124 -5.63 2.54 7.59
CA LEU A 124 -4.84 1.43 7.08
C LEU A 124 -4.66 1.53 5.56
N PHE A 125 -3.46 1.19 5.10
CA PHE A 125 -3.11 1.14 3.69
C PHE A 125 -3.04 -0.31 3.23
N ILE A 126 -3.80 -0.68 2.20
CA ILE A 126 -3.79 -2.03 1.64
C ILE A 126 -3.39 -1.97 0.16
N GLY A 127 -2.35 -2.72 -0.20
CA GLY A 127 -2.08 -3.04 -1.59
C GLY A 127 -3.11 -4.05 -2.08
N ILE A 128 -4.10 -3.62 -2.84
CA ILE A 128 -5.11 -4.47 -3.46
C ILE A 128 -4.63 -4.93 -4.83
N GLU A 129 -4.04 -4.04 -5.58
CA GLU A 129 -3.42 -4.11 -6.89
C GLU A 129 -4.44 -4.46 -7.99
N SER A 130 -5.08 -5.62 -7.93
CA SER A 130 -6.06 -6.07 -8.93
C SER A 130 -7.25 -6.80 -8.30
N GLY A 131 -8.43 -6.64 -8.88
CA GLY A 131 -9.64 -7.40 -8.55
C GLY A 131 -9.78 -8.70 -9.35
N SER A 132 -8.89 -8.95 -10.31
CA SER A 132 -8.89 -10.17 -11.11
C SER A 132 -8.07 -11.27 -10.44
N GLU A 133 -8.70 -12.40 -10.13
CA GLU A 133 -8.01 -13.56 -9.56
C GLU A 133 -6.92 -14.10 -10.50
N ARG A 134 -7.14 -14.02 -11.82
CA ARG A 134 -6.13 -14.36 -12.83
C ARG A 134 -4.90 -13.48 -12.70
N MET A 135 -5.12 -12.16 -12.59
CA MET A 135 -4.02 -11.22 -12.43
C MET A 135 -3.35 -11.33 -11.07
N ARG A 136 -4.11 -11.48 -9.98
CA ARG A 136 -3.57 -11.70 -8.63
C ARG A 136 -2.61 -12.90 -8.62
N LYS A 137 -3.01 -14.02 -9.25
CA LYS A 137 -2.17 -15.20 -9.41
C LYS A 137 -0.91 -14.89 -10.23
N LYS A 138 -1.05 -14.19 -11.37
CA LYS A 138 0.07 -13.82 -12.25
C LYS A 138 1.11 -12.95 -11.53
N ILE A 139 0.66 -11.95 -10.80
CA ILE A 139 1.55 -11.02 -10.08
C ILE A 139 1.96 -11.54 -8.70
N ASN A 140 1.63 -12.79 -8.37
CA ASN A 140 1.87 -13.42 -7.07
C ASN A 140 1.36 -12.57 -5.88
N LYS A 141 0.18 -11.95 -6.05
CA LYS A 141 -0.51 -11.21 -4.99
C LYS A 141 -1.43 -12.14 -4.23
N LEU A 142 -1.02 -12.51 -3.03
CA LEU A 142 -1.77 -13.44 -2.19
C LEU A 142 -3.03 -12.81 -1.57
N GLY A 143 -4.00 -13.66 -1.23
CA GLY A 143 -5.35 -13.28 -0.80
C GLY A 143 -6.29 -13.10 -1.99
N SER A 144 -7.53 -13.53 -1.85
CA SER A 144 -8.58 -13.40 -2.88
C SER A 144 -9.24 -12.02 -2.85
N SER A 145 -10.02 -11.71 -3.89
CA SER A 145 -10.88 -10.51 -3.90
C SER A 145 -11.94 -10.56 -2.79
N ASP A 146 -12.43 -11.75 -2.43
CA ASP A 146 -13.36 -11.92 -1.31
C ASP A 146 -12.68 -11.67 0.05
N ASP A 147 -11.42 -12.08 0.23
CA ASP A 147 -10.64 -11.72 1.41
C ASP A 147 -10.46 -10.20 1.51
N VAL A 148 -10.20 -9.52 0.37
CA VAL A 148 -10.10 -8.06 0.32
C VAL A 148 -11.41 -7.40 0.76
N ILE A 149 -12.56 -7.87 0.26
CA ILE A 149 -13.87 -7.36 0.66
C ILE A 149 -14.12 -7.56 2.15
N THR A 150 -13.87 -8.77 2.65
CA THR A 150 -14.08 -9.13 4.07
C THR A 150 -13.24 -8.23 4.99
N VAL A 151 -11.95 -8.09 4.70
CA VAL A 151 -11.04 -7.26 5.50
C VAL A 151 -11.40 -5.77 5.38
N SER A 152 -11.72 -5.29 4.17
CA SER A 152 -12.12 -3.89 3.98
C SER A 152 -13.38 -3.56 4.75
N LYS A 153 -14.38 -4.45 4.72
CA LYS A 153 -15.62 -4.29 5.48
C LYS A 153 -15.34 -4.18 6.98
N GLU A 154 -14.56 -5.09 7.54
CA GLU A 154 -14.23 -5.09 8.97
C GLU A 154 -13.48 -3.82 9.40
N ILE A 155 -12.52 -3.35 8.60
CA ILE A 155 -11.79 -2.10 8.85
C ILE A 155 -12.77 -0.92 8.91
N LEU A 156 -13.63 -0.79 7.90
CA LEU A 156 -14.56 0.32 7.74
C LEU A 156 -15.68 0.29 8.80
N GLU A 157 -16.20 -0.89 9.15
CA GLU A 157 -17.20 -1.07 10.21
C GLU A 157 -16.67 -0.69 11.60
N ASN A 158 -15.37 -0.87 11.83
CA ASN A 158 -14.73 -0.45 13.08
C ASN A 158 -14.29 1.03 13.06
N GLY A 159 -14.69 1.83 12.08
CA GLY A 159 -14.40 3.27 12.03
C GLY A 159 -12.94 3.61 11.73
N ILE A 160 -12.20 2.67 11.14
CA ILE A 160 -10.85 2.90 10.63
C ILE A 160 -10.97 3.22 9.14
N ASP A 161 -10.29 4.29 8.69
CA ASP A 161 -10.26 4.63 7.29
C ASP A 161 -9.38 3.66 6.50
N LEU A 162 -9.74 3.42 5.25
CA LEU A 162 -9.04 2.51 4.37
C LEU A 162 -8.54 3.22 3.11
N LYS A 163 -7.25 3.10 2.83
CA LYS A 163 -6.67 3.49 1.55
C LYS A 163 -6.27 2.25 0.75
N GLY A 164 -6.96 2.04 -0.36
CA GLY A 164 -6.68 0.96 -1.30
C GLY A 164 -5.72 1.40 -2.41
N TYR A 165 -4.63 0.66 -2.61
CA TYR A 165 -3.74 0.85 -3.74
C TYR A 165 -4.12 -0.10 -4.87
N PHE A 166 -4.26 0.43 -6.09
CA PHE A 166 -4.61 -0.29 -7.30
C PHE A 166 -3.56 -0.04 -8.38
N ILE A 167 -3.28 -1.05 -9.17
CA ILE A 167 -2.33 -0.97 -10.27
C ILE A 167 -2.99 -1.55 -11.52
N TYR A 168 -2.97 -0.79 -12.60
CA TYR A 168 -3.42 -1.18 -13.93
C TYR A 168 -2.26 -1.24 -14.91
N GLY A 169 -2.37 -2.00 -15.98
CA GLY A 169 -1.38 -2.06 -17.05
C GLY A 169 -0.32 -3.14 -16.86
N PHE A 170 -0.59 -4.16 -16.04
CA PHE A 170 0.28 -5.33 -15.93
C PHE A 170 0.38 -6.09 -17.27
N PRO A 171 1.52 -6.78 -17.54
CA PRO A 171 1.63 -7.62 -18.71
C PRO A 171 0.46 -8.60 -18.87
N GLU A 172 -0.12 -8.65 -20.09
CA GLU A 172 -1.26 -9.48 -20.47
C GLU A 172 -2.57 -9.17 -19.74
N GLU A 173 -2.65 -8.07 -18.99
CA GLU A 173 -3.89 -7.64 -18.37
C GLU A 173 -4.89 -7.20 -19.45
N THR A 174 -6.13 -7.66 -19.35
CA THR A 174 -7.19 -7.43 -20.33
C THR A 174 -8.25 -6.47 -19.78
N LYS A 175 -9.11 -5.97 -20.67
CA LYS A 175 -10.26 -5.16 -20.28
C LYS A 175 -11.14 -5.84 -19.22
N GLU A 176 -11.30 -7.16 -19.29
CA GLU A 176 -12.08 -7.92 -18.29
C GLU A 176 -11.37 -7.84 -16.91
N ASP A 177 -10.05 -7.90 -16.86
CA ASP A 177 -9.29 -7.75 -15.61
C ASP A 177 -9.41 -6.33 -15.07
N PHE A 178 -9.34 -5.30 -15.94
CA PHE A 178 -9.58 -3.91 -15.56
C PHE A 178 -10.97 -3.74 -14.96
N GLN A 179 -11.98 -4.31 -15.60
CA GLN A 179 -13.37 -4.24 -15.13
C GLN A 179 -13.53 -4.87 -13.73
N LYS A 180 -12.95 -6.05 -13.49
CA LYS A 180 -12.96 -6.71 -12.18
C LYS A 180 -12.27 -5.88 -11.10
N THR A 181 -11.18 -5.20 -11.45
CA THR A 181 -10.46 -4.32 -10.54
C THR A 181 -11.31 -3.10 -10.16
N TYR A 182 -11.96 -2.47 -11.14
CA TYR A 182 -12.87 -1.37 -10.91
C TYR A 182 -14.11 -1.80 -10.09
N GLU A 183 -14.70 -2.96 -10.37
CA GLU A 183 -15.84 -3.50 -9.62
C GLU A 183 -15.49 -3.77 -8.16
N LEU A 184 -14.29 -4.30 -7.89
CA LEU A 184 -13.80 -4.50 -6.53
C LEU A 184 -13.68 -3.15 -5.79
N ALA A 185 -13.08 -2.15 -6.42
CA ALA A 185 -12.95 -0.81 -5.85
C ALA A 185 -14.32 -0.17 -5.58
N SER A 186 -15.26 -0.29 -6.54
CA SER A 186 -16.64 0.21 -6.41
C SER A 186 -17.38 -0.46 -5.25
N LYS A 187 -17.23 -1.77 -5.10
CA LYS A 187 -17.87 -2.52 -4.01
C LYS A 187 -17.33 -2.09 -2.63
N ILE A 188 -16.04 -1.83 -2.51
CA ILE A 188 -15.47 -1.31 -1.26
C ILE A 188 -16.00 0.11 -0.98
N LYS A 189 -16.13 0.95 -2.02
CA LYS A 189 -16.76 2.28 -1.88
C LYS A 189 -18.19 2.19 -1.41
N GLU A 190 -19.00 1.29 -1.98
CA GLU A 190 -20.38 1.06 -1.53
C GLU A 190 -20.48 0.63 -0.06
N ILE A 191 -19.52 -0.16 0.42
CA ILE A 191 -19.42 -0.54 1.83
C ILE A 191 -19.11 0.70 2.66
N SER A 192 -18.13 1.51 2.26
CA SER A 192 -17.72 2.71 3.02
C SER A 192 -18.86 3.75 3.16
N LEU A 193 -19.76 3.83 2.21
CA LEU A 193 -20.93 4.72 2.31
C LEU A 193 -21.95 4.29 3.39
N LYS A 194 -21.80 3.10 3.95
CA LYS A 194 -22.73 2.49 4.94
C LYS A 194 -22.03 2.22 6.28
N THR A 195 -20.77 2.64 6.42
CA THR A 195 -19.93 2.34 7.58
C THR A 195 -19.30 3.63 8.12
N PRO A 196 -18.84 3.65 9.39
CA PRO A 196 -18.20 4.85 9.97
C PRO A 196 -16.87 5.22 9.32
N GLY A 197 -16.10 4.25 8.81
CA GLY A 197 -14.81 4.49 8.15
C GLY A 197 -14.99 4.93 6.70
N THR A 198 -14.04 5.69 6.18
CA THR A 198 -14.03 6.17 4.79
C THR A 198 -13.06 5.35 3.92
N PHE A 199 -13.36 5.27 2.61
CA PHE A 199 -12.50 4.59 1.64
C PHE A 199 -11.91 5.57 0.65
N ARG A 200 -10.59 5.51 0.44
CA ARG A 200 -9.86 6.27 -0.57
C ARG A 200 -9.09 5.34 -1.51
N THR A 201 -9.03 5.71 -2.77
CA THR A 201 -8.21 5.03 -3.76
C THR A 201 -6.87 5.74 -3.98
N SER A 202 -5.84 4.97 -4.30
CA SER A 202 -4.64 5.44 -4.98
C SER A 202 -4.38 4.51 -6.15
N VAL A 203 -4.45 5.05 -7.35
CA VAL A 203 -4.39 4.26 -8.57
C VAL A 203 -3.12 4.57 -9.34
N PHE A 204 -2.42 3.54 -9.76
CA PHE A 204 -1.15 3.64 -10.45
C PHE A 204 -1.20 2.82 -11.74
N GLN A 205 -0.42 3.25 -12.72
CA GLN A 205 -0.06 2.40 -13.84
C GLN A 205 1.10 1.50 -13.43
N PHE A 206 1.11 0.26 -13.89
CA PHE A 206 2.22 -0.67 -13.65
C PHE A 206 3.54 -0.10 -14.15
N ARG A 207 4.56 -0.22 -13.31
CA ARG A 207 5.92 0.16 -13.62
C ARG A 207 6.84 -1.03 -13.34
N PRO A 208 7.61 -1.48 -14.33
CA PRO A 208 8.56 -2.57 -14.14
C PRO A 208 9.77 -2.07 -13.34
N TYR A 209 9.81 -2.36 -12.05
CA TYR A 209 10.99 -2.09 -11.24
C TYR A 209 12.11 -3.06 -11.57
N HIS A 210 13.29 -2.50 -11.73
CA HIS A 210 14.50 -3.23 -12.10
C HIS A 210 14.76 -4.43 -11.19
N GLY A 211 15.04 -5.59 -11.80
CA GLY A 211 15.34 -6.83 -11.09
C GLY A 211 14.13 -7.63 -10.62
N THR A 212 12.91 -7.06 -10.63
CA THR A 212 11.69 -7.81 -10.29
C THR A 212 11.41 -8.92 -11.30
N GLN A 213 10.59 -9.88 -10.90
CA GLN A 213 10.20 -10.99 -11.79
C GLN A 213 9.57 -10.46 -13.08
N LEU A 214 8.56 -9.57 -12.97
CA LEU A 214 7.88 -9.02 -14.16
C LEU A 214 8.82 -8.16 -15.03
N TYR A 215 9.76 -7.41 -14.43
CA TYR A 215 10.80 -6.72 -15.19
C TYR A 215 11.61 -7.69 -16.04
N ASN A 216 12.08 -8.78 -15.45
CA ASN A 216 12.88 -9.78 -16.15
C ASN A 216 12.10 -10.49 -17.26
N GLU A 217 10.80 -10.74 -17.06
CA GLU A 217 9.90 -11.29 -18.09
C GLU A 217 9.76 -10.33 -19.28
N ILE A 218 9.54 -9.04 -19.02
CA ILE A 218 9.45 -8.00 -20.07
C ILE A 218 10.75 -7.89 -20.85
N VAL A 219 11.89 -7.78 -20.15
CA VAL A 219 13.21 -7.70 -20.79
C VAL A 219 13.46 -8.92 -21.69
N LYS A 220 13.11 -10.11 -21.20
CA LYS A 220 13.28 -11.35 -21.96
C LYS A 220 12.39 -11.40 -23.22
N SER A 221 11.14 -10.93 -23.11
CA SER A 221 10.18 -10.96 -24.23
C SER A 221 10.46 -9.87 -25.28
N THR A 222 10.95 -8.71 -24.86
CA THR A 222 11.24 -7.56 -25.74
C THR A 222 12.66 -7.54 -26.28
N GLY A 223 13.55 -8.41 -25.77
CA GLY A 223 14.98 -8.40 -26.13
C GLY A 223 15.75 -7.19 -25.63
N ILE A 224 15.17 -6.39 -24.74
CA ILE A 224 15.80 -5.20 -24.15
C ILE A 224 16.89 -5.65 -23.17
N ILE A 225 18.13 -5.20 -23.38
CA ILE A 225 19.30 -5.54 -22.56
C ILE A 225 19.55 -4.43 -21.53
N HIS A 226 20.12 -4.77 -20.39
CA HIS A 226 20.61 -3.83 -19.39
C HIS A 226 21.43 -2.68 -20.01
N GLY A 227 21.10 -1.44 -19.66
CA GLY A 227 21.80 -0.26 -20.16
C GLY A 227 21.27 0.29 -21.49
N CYS A 228 20.22 -0.29 -22.05
CA CYS A 228 19.54 0.24 -23.24
C CYS A 228 18.75 1.53 -22.93
N GLU A 229 18.23 2.19 -23.98
CA GLU A 229 17.50 3.46 -23.85
C GLU A 229 16.27 3.38 -22.94
N PHE A 230 15.60 2.23 -22.89
CA PHE A 230 14.50 1.98 -21.97
C PHE A 230 14.93 2.15 -20.50
N ASN A 231 16.06 1.56 -20.10
CA ASN A 231 16.59 1.72 -18.74
C ASN A 231 17.07 3.14 -18.47
N LYS A 232 17.62 3.83 -19.49
CA LYS A 232 18.02 5.24 -19.37
C LYS A 232 16.81 6.15 -19.17
N SER A 233 15.72 5.94 -19.91
CA SER A 233 14.52 6.74 -19.78
C SER A 233 13.90 6.59 -18.39
N ILE A 234 13.86 5.38 -17.83
CA ILE A 234 13.37 5.15 -16.46
C ILE A 234 14.25 5.84 -15.42
N SER A 235 15.58 5.86 -15.60
CA SER A 235 16.52 6.45 -14.64
C SER A 235 16.62 7.98 -14.71
N GLN A 236 16.12 8.61 -15.76
CA GLN A 236 16.19 10.07 -15.97
C GLN A 236 15.09 10.86 -15.26
N PHE A 237 14.10 10.20 -14.69
CA PHE A 237 13.00 10.87 -14.01
C PHE A 237 13.32 11.13 -12.54
N GLU A 238 13.35 12.40 -12.15
CA GLU A 238 13.55 12.82 -10.76
C GLU A 238 12.22 12.96 -10.00
N GLY A 239 12.22 12.55 -8.72
CA GLY A 239 11.14 12.79 -7.78
C GLY A 239 9.78 12.21 -8.21
N ARG A 240 8.71 12.97 -8.04
CA ARG A 240 7.33 12.53 -8.35
C ARG A 240 7.07 12.32 -9.84
N SER A 241 7.86 12.92 -10.73
CA SER A 241 7.77 12.66 -12.16
C SER A 241 8.08 11.19 -12.52
N GLN A 242 8.78 10.46 -11.65
CA GLN A 242 8.93 9.00 -11.77
C GLN A 242 7.59 8.26 -11.72
N PHE A 243 6.55 8.89 -11.22
CA PHE A 243 5.19 8.35 -11.15
C PHE A 243 4.28 8.90 -12.26
N ASN A 244 4.76 9.81 -13.11
CA ASN A 244 4.06 10.23 -14.32
C ASN A 244 4.27 9.17 -15.41
N PHE A 245 3.25 8.43 -15.68
CA PHE A 245 3.22 7.14 -16.35
C PHE A 245 3.15 7.24 -17.87
N GLU A 246 3.94 8.06 -18.49
CA GLU A 246 4.04 8.14 -19.95
C GLU A 246 4.79 6.97 -20.60
N PHE A 247 5.27 6.00 -19.78
CA PHE A 247 6.16 4.96 -20.26
C PHE A 247 5.60 3.55 -20.04
N GLY A 248 5.00 3.04 -21.08
CA GLY A 248 4.80 1.63 -21.28
C GLY A 248 3.51 1.08 -20.69
N ASN A 249 2.50 1.01 -21.52
CA ASN A 249 1.38 0.11 -21.30
C ASN A 249 1.85 -1.32 -21.63
N TYR A 250 1.83 -2.20 -20.64
CA TYR A 250 2.22 -3.61 -20.82
C TYR A 250 0.99 -4.53 -20.89
N SER A 251 -0.21 -3.98 -20.76
CA SER A 251 -1.45 -4.73 -20.89
C SER A 251 -1.72 -5.17 -22.33
N ALA A 252 -2.72 -6.00 -22.51
CA ALA A 252 -3.20 -6.38 -23.83
C ALA A 252 -4.07 -5.29 -24.51
N GLU A 253 -4.34 -4.19 -23.80
CA GLU A 253 -5.27 -3.14 -24.21
C GLU A 253 -4.55 -1.88 -24.65
N ILE A 254 -5.25 -1.00 -25.34
CA ILE A 254 -4.74 0.31 -25.80
C ILE A 254 -4.68 1.31 -24.66
N ASP A 255 -3.85 2.35 -24.79
CA ASP A 255 -3.60 3.36 -23.76
C ASP A 255 -4.86 4.11 -23.33
N GLU A 256 -5.76 4.40 -24.25
CA GLU A 256 -7.02 5.08 -23.99
C GLU A 256 -7.88 4.30 -23.01
N MET A 257 -7.97 2.98 -23.17
CA MET A 257 -8.73 2.10 -22.29
C MET A 257 -8.07 1.99 -20.92
N LEU A 258 -6.76 1.84 -20.88
CA LEU A 258 -5.99 1.83 -19.62
C LEU A 258 -6.23 3.11 -18.83
N ASN A 259 -6.11 4.28 -19.48
CA ASN A 259 -6.33 5.58 -18.87
C ASN A 259 -7.78 5.77 -18.41
N GLU A 260 -8.76 5.28 -19.17
CA GLU A 260 -10.17 5.30 -18.77
C GLU A 260 -10.38 4.61 -17.42
N TYR A 261 -9.84 3.40 -17.24
CA TYR A 261 -10.02 2.64 -15.99
C TYR A 261 -9.24 3.25 -14.81
N ILE A 262 -8.05 3.79 -15.05
CA ILE A 262 -7.29 4.53 -14.03
C ILE A 262 -8.12 5.72 -13.52
N ILE A 263 -8.56 6.59 -14.42
CA ILE A 263 -9.35 7.78 -14.09
C ILE A 263 -10.67 7.41 -13.42
N LYS A 264 -11.39 6.42 -13.96
CA LYS A 264 -12.65 5.96 -13.40
C LYS A 264 -12.52 5.44 -11.97
N THR A 265 -11.44 4.73 -11.66
CA THR A 265 -11.17 4.22 -10.32
C THR A 265 -10.73 5.33 -9.35
N GLN A 266 -9.95 6.30 -9.82
CA GLN A 266 -9.59 7.49 -9.03
C GLN A 266 -10.82 8.29 -8.64
N LYS A 267 -11.73 8.55 -9.59
CA LYS A 267 -12.94 9.32 -9.39
C LYS A 267 -13.94 8.72 -8.40
N LEU A 268 -13.82 7.43 -8.05
CA LEU A 268 -14.66 6.82 -7.01
C LEU A 268 -14.55 7.55 -5.65
N THR A 269 -13.44 8.26 -5.41
CA THR A 269 -13.15 8.86 -4.11
C THR A 269 -12.69 10.34 -4.18
N GLU A 270 -12.69 10.96 -5.37
CA GLU A 270 -12.28 12.37 -5.56
C GLU A 270 -13.33 13.38 -5.07
N GLU A 271 -14.60 13.00 -4.97
CA GLU A 271 -15.70 13.91 -4.57
C GLU A 271 -15.74 14.20 -3.06
N GLU A 272 -14.85 13.59 -2.27
CA GLU A 272 -14.79 13.75 -0.81
C GLU A 272 -13.55 14.55 -0.33
N GLN A 273 -12.82 15.16 -1.24
CA GLN A 273 -11.72 16.07 -0.95
C GLN A 273 -12.17 17.52 -1.21
#